data_1698017df67d1df429d5e873eeb3978a
#
_entry.id   1698017df67d1df429d5e873eeb3978a
#
_cell.length_a   1.000
_cell.length_b   1.000
_cell.length_c   1.000
_cell.angle_alpha   90.00
_cell.angle_beta   90.00
_cell.angle_gamma   90.00
#
_symmetry.space_group_name_H-M   'P 1'
#
loop_
_entity.id
_entity.type
_entity.pdbx_description
1 polymer ?
#
loop_
_entity_poly.entity_id
_entity_poly.type
_entity_poly.pdbx_seq_one_letter_code
_entity_poly.pdbx_strand_id
1 'polypeptide(L)'
;MKSDINKFKAVLVLLTVSPLSLLILLFLSFVGDSVNIPLICITEVIFWGCMVAGYALLAMINKSRKSKIKGKQTLKKAKPGVICFFSNRFAIVFDMIMGLSFVLTIIFWIFPVLNCAVIETFAVFLFSLHMHSIFNGVNYKYIKSISDKKEGE
;
A
#
# COMPACT_ATOMS: atom_id res chain seq x y z
N MET A 1 -7.28 13.29 16.70
CA MET A 1 -6.14 12.39 16.89
C MET A 1 -6.55 10.92 16.76
N LYS A 2 -7.45 10.41 17.59
CA LYS A 2 -7.95 9.01 17.52
C LYS A 2 -8.47 8.62 16.12
N SER A 3 -9.13 9.54 15.41
CA SER A 3 -9.62 9.37 14.04
C SER A 3 -8.52 9.11 13.01
N ASP A 4 -7.35 9.77 13.10
CA ASP A 4 -6.27 9.58 12.12
C ASP A 4 -5.57 8.23 12.31
N ILE A 5 -5.47 7.73 13.54
CA ILE A 5 -4.95 6.37 13.84
C ILE A 5 -5.89 5.31 13.27
N ASN A 6 -7.21 5.46 13.46
CA ASN A 6 -8.19 4.51 12.94
C ASN A 6 -8.19 4.51 11.40
N LYS A 7 -8.08 5.69 10.76
CA LYS A 7 -7.93 5.79 9.31
C LYS A 7 -6.66 5.09 8.83
N PHE A 8 -5.55 5.24 9.54
CA PHE A 8 -4.30 4.57 9.18
C PHE A 8 -4.41 3.04 9.25
N LYS A 9 -5.06 2.52 10.30
CA LYS A 9 -5.34 1.08 10.40
C LYS A 9 -6.21 0.60 9.24
N ALA A 10 -7.26 1.36 8.89
CA ALA A 10 -8.12 1.05 7.75
C ALA A 10 -7.36 1.07 6.42
N VAL A 11 -6.47 2.05 6.21
CA VAL A 11 -5.58 2.11 5.03
C VAL A 11 -4.73 0.84 4.94
N LEU A 12 -4.15 0.41 6.06
CA LEU A 12 -3.30 -0.78 6.12
C LEU A 12 -4.08 -2.02 5.68
N VAL A 13 -5.29 -2.22 6.21
CA VAL A 13 -6.16 -3.35 5.85
C VAL A 13 -6.56 -3.28 4.37
N LEU A 14 -7.07 -2.14 3.90
CA LEU A 14 -7.55 -1.99 2.53
C LEU A 14 -6.44 -2.22 1.50
N LEU A 15 -5.26 -1.62 1.71
CA LEU A 15 -4.13 -1.76 0.79
C LEU A 15 -3.42 -3.13 0.91
N THR A 16 -3.72 -3.93 1.93
CA THR A 16 -3.31 -5.34 2.00
C THR A 16 -4.31 -6.25 1.29
N VAL A 17 -5.61 -5.99 1.44
CA VAL A 17 -6.67 -6.79 0.81
C VAL A 17 -6.63 -6.66 -0.72
N SER A 18 -6.28 -5.48 -1.25
CA SER A 18 -6.19 -5.25 -2.69
C SER A 18 -5.28 -6.27 -3.41
N PRO A 19 -3.98 -6.42 -3.13
CA PRO A 19 -3.15 -7.41 -3.81
C PRO A 19 -3.52 -8.86 -3.44
N LEU A 20 -4.07 -9.09 -2.24
CA LEU A 20 -4.52 -10.42 -1.84
C LEU A 20 -5.68 -10.91 -2.70
N SER A 21 -6.58 -10.03 -3.13
CA SER A 21 -7.67 -10.39 -4.04
C SER A 21 -7.18 -10.90 -5.40
N LEU A 22 -6.04 -10.40 -5.91
CA LEU A 22 -5.40 -10.92 -7.13
C LEU A 22 -4.87 -12.34 -6.92
N LEU A 23 -4.28 -12.63 -5.77
CA LEU A 23 -3.79 -13.98 -5.45
C LEU A 23 -4.94 -14.98 -5.29
N ILE A 24 -6.07 -14.54 -4.72
CA ILE A 24 -7.27 -15.35 -4.64
C ILE A 24 -7.83 -15.66 -6.04
N LEU A 25 -7.88 -14.66 -6.92
CA LEU A 25 -8.32 -14.84 -8.30
C LEU A 25 -7.44 -15.85 -9.04
N LEU A 26 -6.12 -15.76 -8.85
CA LEU A 26 -5.16 -16.70 -9.41
C LEU A 26 -5.43 -18.13 -8.91
N PHE A 27 -5.58 -18.31 -7.60
CA PHE A 27 -5.84 -19.60 -6.98
C PHE A 27 -7.14 -20.23 -7.53
N LEU A 28 -8.20 -19.43 -7.66
CA LEU A 28 -9.47 -19.88 -8.20
C LEU A 28 -9.39 -20.30 -9.68
N SER A 29 -8.52 -19.65 -10.47
CA SER A 29 -8.27 -20.05 -11.86
C SER A 29 -7.54 -21.40 -11.98
N PHE A 30 -6.82 -21.81 -10.93
CA PHE A 30 -6.17 -23.14 -10.91
C PHE A 30 -7.08 -24.26 -10.46
N VAL A 31 -7.99 -23.99 -9.51
CA VAL A 31 -8.82 -25.01 -8.88
C VAL A 31 -10.12 -25.24 -9.67
N GLY A 32 -10.54 -24.30 -10.50
CA GLY A 32 -11.79 -24.36 -11.24
C GLY A 32 -11.63 -24.85 -12.67
N ASP A 33 -12.31 -25.94 -13.04
CA ASP A 33 -12.40 -26.39 -14.43
C ASP A 33 -13.19 -25.43 -15.34
N SER A 34 -13.87 -24.44 -14.77
CA SER A 34 -14.62 -23.41 -15.48
C SER A 34 -14.42 -22.04 -14.88
N VAL A 35 -14.21 -21.06 -15.75
CA VAL A 35 -14.08 -19.65 -15.36
C VAL A 35 -15.42 -19.14 -14.82
N ASN A 36 -15.48 -18.90 -13.51
CA ASN A 36 -16.67 -18.31 -12.88
C ASN A 36 -16.65 -16.78 -13.05
N ILE A 37 -17.29 -16.27 -14.11
CA ILE A 37 -17.35 -14.84 -14.45
C ILE A 37 -17.86 -13.98 -13.28
N PRO A 38 -18.95 -14.31 -12.55
CA PRO A 38 -19.37 -13.56 -11.38
C PRO A 38 -18.28 -13.41 -10.31
N LEU A 39 -17.51 -14.47 -10.08
CA LEU A 39 -16.44 -14.45 -9.07
C LEU A 39 -15.28 -13.55 -9.48
N ILE A 40 -14.92 -13.54 -10.76
CA ILE A 40 -13.92 -12.60 -11.32
C ILE A 40 -14.39 -11.16 -11.10
N CYS A 41 -15.63 -10.83 -11.47
CA CYS A 41 -16.17 -9.50 -11.28
C CYS A 41 -16.16 -9.07 -9.80
N ILE A 42 -16.50 -9.97 -8.88
CA ILE A 42 -16.46 -9.67 -7.44
C ILE A 42 -15.02 -9.37 -6.98
N THR A 43 -14.05 -10.20 -7.38
CA THR A 43 -12.64 -9.99 -7.01
C THR A 43 -12.07 -8.72 -7.58
N GLU A 44 -12.41 -8.34 -8.82
CA GLU A 44 -12.01 -7.07 -9.42
C GLU A 44 -12.62 -5.87 -8.68
N VAL A 45 -13.91 -5.93 -8.33
CA VAL A 45 -14.57 -4.87 -7.54
C VAL A 45 -13.89 -4.72 -6.17
N ILE A 46 -13.53 -5.82 -5.51
CA ILE A 46 -12.80 -5.79 -4.24
C ILE A 46 -11.41 -5.17 -4.45
N PHE A 47 -10.68 -5.57 -5.48
CA PHE A 47 -9.35 -5.05 -5.79
C PHE A 47 -9.37 -3.53 -5.98
N TRP A 48 -10.17 -3.04 -6.92
CA TRP A 48 -10.26 -1.62 -7.23
C TRP A 48 -10.87 -0.82 -6.10
N GLY A 49 -11.93 -1.33 -5.47
CA GLY A 49 -12.61 -0.68 -4.35
C GLY A 49 -11.67 -0.48 -3.15
N CYS A 50 -10.93 -1.50 -2.77
CA CYS A 50 -9.97 -1.42 -1.67
C CYS A 50 -8.80 -0.48 -2.01
N MET A 51 -8.30 -0.49 -3.24
CA MET A 51 -7.22 0.36 -3.69
C MET A 51 -7.63 1.84 -3.66
N VAL A 52 -8.76 2.17 -4.27
CA VAL A 52 -9.29 3.56 -4.31
C VAL A 52 -9.61 4.07 -2.91
N ALA A 53 -10.32 3.29 -2.09
CA ALA A 53 -10.65 3.67 -0.73
C ALA A 53 -9.39 3.84 0.15
N GLY A 54 -8.42 2.95 0.02
CA GLY A 54 -7.15 3.03 0.75
C GLY A 54 -6.37 4.30 0.43
N TYR A 55 -6.21 4.63 -0.84
CA TYR A 55 -5.52 5.87 -1.24
C TYR A 55 -6.32 7.14 -0.92
N ALA A 56 -7.65 7.10 -0.99
CA ALA A 56 -8.49 8.23 -0.57
C ALA A 56 -8.30 8.52 0.94
N LEU A 57 -8.31 7.49 1.78
CA LEU A 57 -8.03 7.64 3.22
C LEU A 57 -6.61 8.14 3.48
N LEU A 58 -5.62 7.67 2.73
CA LEU A 58 -4.23 8.14 2.84
C LEU A 58 -4.13 9.62 2.47
N ALA A 59 -4.84 10.07 1.44
CA ALA A 59 -4.94 11.48 1.06
C ALA A 59 -5.59 12.33 2.16
N MET A 60 -6.63 11.81 2.83
CA MET A 60 -7.26 12.48 3.97
C MET A 60 -6.29 12.64 5.15
N ILE A 61 -5.49 11.61 5.46
CA ILE A 61 -4.45 11.70 6.51
C ILE A 61 -3.42 12.77 6.12
N ASN A 62 -2.97 12.80 4.87
CA ASN A 62 -2.04 13.81 4.37
C ASN A 62 -2.60 15.23 4.47
N LYS A 63 -3.90 15.42 4.17
CA LYS A 63 -4.59 16.71 4.32
C LYS A 63 -4.67 17.14 5.78
N SER A 64 -5.06 16.26 6.69
CA SER A 64 -5.11 16.48 8.13
C SER A 64 -3.74 16.89 8.68
N ARG A 65 -2.68 16.19 8.28
CA ARG A 65 -1.30 16.53 8.65
C ARG A 65 -0.90 17.94 8.19
N LYS A 66 -1.15 18.27 6.91
CA LYS A 66 -0.82 19.61 6.36
C LYS A 66 -1.54 20.71 7.09
N SER A 67 -2.81 20.53 7.44
CA SER A 67 -3.59 21.51 8.24
C SER A 67 -2.98 21.75 9.62
N LYS A 68 -2.58 20.69 10.32
CA LYS A 68 -1.98 20.79 11.66
C LYS A 68 -0.58 21.44 11.65
N ILE A 69 0.19 21.25 10.57
CA ILE A 69 1.52 21.86 10.42
C ILE A 69 1.40 23.37 10.13
N LYS A 70 0.40 23.79 9.34
CA LYS A 70 0.16 25.22 9.05
C LYS A 70 -0.22 26.03 10.29
N GLY A 71 -0.82 25.41 11.29
CA GLY A 71 -1.18 26.06 12.58
C GLY A 71 -0.03 26.22 13.57
N LYS A 72 1.12 25.60 13.33
CA LYS A 72 2.36 25.76 14.11
C LYS A 72 3.43 26.40 13.22
N GLN A 73 3.47 27.71 13.20
CA GLN A 73 4.54 28.46 12.54
C GLN A 73 5.89 28.06 13.10
N THR A 74 6.86 27.94 12.19
CA THR A 74 8.29 27.66 12.41
C THR A 74 8.68 26.18 12.43
N LEU A 75 8.45 25.47 11.35
CA LEU A 75 9.29 24.32 11.04
C LEU A 75 9.75 24.44 9.60
N LYS A 76 11.10 24.44 9.45
CA LYS A 76 11.86 24.47 8.18
C LYS A 76 11.05 23.81 7.06
N LYS A 77 10.92 24.51 5.93
CA LYS A 77 10.25 24.07 4.71
C LYS A 77 10.56 22.60 4.42
N ALA A 78 9.74 21.69 4.91
CA ALA A 78 9.77 20.32 4.45
C ALA A 78 9.40 20.38 2.97
N LYS A 79 10.32 20.04 2.09
CA LYS A 79 10.09 20.01 0.64
C LYS A 79 8.86 19.16 0.38
N PRO A 80 7.82 19.68 -0.27
CA PRO A 80 6.62 18.91 -0.57
C PRO A 80 6.96 17.83 -1.59
N GLY A 81 6.59 16.60 -1.30
CA GLY A 81 6.40 15.59 -2.33
C GLY A 81 7.60 14.79 -2.78
N VAL A 82 8.71 14.79 -2.06
CA VAL A 82 9.79 13.85 -2.36
C VAL A 82 9.40 12.48 -1.83
N ILE A 83 9.21 11.52 -2.73
CA ILE A 83 9.13 10.09 -2.41
C ILE A 83 10.50 9.73 -1.83
N CYS A 84 10.56 9.54 -0.51
CA CYS A 84 11.80 9.16 0.16
C CYS A 84 11.90 7.64 0.19
N PHE A 85 12.65 7.06 -0.73
CA PHE A 85 13.07 5.66 -0.63
C PHE A 85 14.01 5.48 0.58
N PHE A 86 13.99 4.29 1.16
CA PHE A 86 14.87 3.90 2.27
C PHE A 86 14.79 4.81 3.52
N SER A 87 13.62 5.40 3.76
CA SER A 87 13.45 6.43 4.80
C SER A 87 13.47 5.90 6.24
N ASN A 88 13.16 4.62 6.43
CA ASN A 88 13.17 3.92 7.72
C ASN A 88 13.31 2.41 7.51
N ARG A 89 13.56 1.63 8.60
CA ARG A 89 13.79 0.18 8.52
C ARG A 89 12.68 -0.59 7.79
N PHE A 90 11.42 -0.23 8.00
CA PHE A 90 10.30 -0.86 7.30
C PHE A 90 10.26 -0.47 5.81
N ALA A 91 10.49 0.81 5.50
CA ALA A 91 10.54 1.27 4.11
C ALA A 91 11.67 0.59 3.33
N ILE A 92 12.86 0.39 3.93
CA ILE A 92 13.98 -0.30 3.29
C ILE A 92 13.57 -1.71 2.83
N VAL A 93 12.92 -2.48 3.70
CA VAL A 93 12.51 -3.86 3.37
C VAL A 93 11.51 -3.85 2.21
N PHE A 94 10.48 -3.00 2.29
CA PHE A 94 9.47 -2.93 1.23
C PHE A 94 10.01 -2.37 -0.08
N ASP A 95 10.94 -1.41 -0.04
CA ASP A 95 11.58 -0.85 -1.23
C ASP A 95 12.46 -1.89 -1.93
N MET A 96 13.17 -2.72 -1.18
CA MET A 96 13.96 -3.82 -1.74
C MET A 96 13.07 -4.90 -2.38
N ILE A 97 12.00 -5.32 -1.67
CA ILE A 97 11.04 -6.30 -2.20
C ILE A 97 10.35 -5.74 -3.45
N MET A 98 9.99 -4.48 -3.45
CA MET A 98 9.37 -3.78 -4.59
C MET A 98 10.29 -3.80 -5.81
N GLY A 99 11.57 -3.46 -5.65
CA GLY A 99 12.55 -3.48 -6.73
C GLY A 99 12.75 -4.89 -7.29
N LEU A 100 12.93 -5.88 -6.41
CA LEU A 100 13.12 -7.27 -6.80
C LEU A 100 11.88 -7.83 -7.53
N SER A 101 10.69 -7.64 -6.97
CA SER A 101 9.45 -8.14 -7.56
C SER A 101 9.12 -7.46 -8.89
N PHE A 102 9.45 -6.18 -9.06
CA PHE A 102 9.32 -5.48 -10.34
C PHE A 102 10.20 -6.12 -11.42
N VAL A 103 11.49 -6.36 -11.11
CA VAL A 103 12.41 -7.00 -12.05
C VAL A 103 11.93 -8.42 -12.40
N LEU A 104 11.51 -9.21 -11.41
CA LEU A 104 10.98 -10.55 -11.64
C LEU A 104 9.71 -10.53 -12.49
N THR A 105 8.81 -9.58 -12.28
CA THR A 105 7.59 -9.42 -13.11
C THR A 105 7.96 -9.20 -14.58
N ILE A 106 8.95 -8.35 -14.86
CA ILE A 106 9.43 -8.11 -16.22
C ILE A 106 10.07 -9.37 -16.81
N ILE A 107 10.90 -10.06 -16.05
CA ILE A 107 11.56 -11.29 -16.51
C ILE A 107 10.53 -12.35 -16.87
N PHE A 108 9.56 -12.62 -16.01
CA PHE A 108 8.51 -13.62 -16.26
C PHE A 108 7.55 -13.21 -17.38
N TRP A 109 7.37 -11.90 -17.60
CA TRP A 109 6.60 -11.41 -18.73
C TRP A 109 7.31 -11.64 -20.08
N ILE A 110 8.63 -11.42 -20.12
CA ILE A 110 9.44 -11.64 -21.34
C ILE A 110 9.66 -13.14 -21.59
N PHE A 111 9.84 -13.92 -20.52
CA PHE A 111 10.07 -15.37 -20.59
C PHE A 111 8.88 -16.09 -19.94
N PRO A 112 7.79 -16.36 -20.69
CA PRO A 112 6.54 -16.90 -20.14
C PRO A 112 6.64 -18.39 -19.82
N VAL A 113 7.65 -18.80 -19.04
CA VAL A 113 7.82 -20.18 -18.58
C VAL A 113 6.73 -20.57 -17.58
N LEU A 114 6.23 -19.58 -16.81
CA LEU A 114 5.20 -19.74 -15.80
C LEU A 114 4.27 -18.52 -15.83
N ASN A 115 3.18 -18.59 -16.59
CA ASN A 115 2.20 -17.50 -16.73
C ASN A 115 1.67 -16.99 -15.37
N CYS A 116 1.58 -17.87 -14.38
CA CYS A 116 1.13 -17.55 -13.04
C CYS A 116 2.12 -16.67 -12.26
N ALA A 117 3.41 -16.90 -12.47
CA ALA A 117 4.46 -16.17 -11.76
C ALA A 117 4.43 -14.66 -12.05
N VAL A 118 3.94 -14.25 -13.22
CA VAL A 118 3.77 -12.83 -13.57
C VAL A 118 2.75 -12.18 -12.62
N ILE A 119 1.60 -12.82 -12.40
CA ILE A 119 0.53 -12.28 -11.54
C ILE A 119 0.98 -12.27 -10.09
N GLU A 120 1.65 -13.35 -9.64
CA GLU A 120 2.17 -13.44 -8.26
C GLU A 120 3.20 -12.35 -7.98
N THR A 121 4.20 -12.20 -8.86
CA THR A 121 5.24 -11.17 -8.67
C THR A 121 4.69 -9.77 -8.81
N PHE A 122 3.70 -9.55 -9.67
CA PHE A 122 3.00 -8.26 -9.76
C PHE A 122 2.17 -7.96 -8.51
N ALA A 123 1.50 -8.94 -7.91
CA ALA A 123 0.77 -8.76 -6.65
C ALA A 123 1.73 -8.41 -5.50
N VAL A 124 2.91 -9.05 -5.43
CA VAL A 124 3.96 -8.72 -4.46
C VAL A 124 4.51 -7.31 -4.70
N PHE A 125 4.71 -6.91 -5.96
CA PHE A 125 5.12 -5.55 -6.32
C PHE A 125 4.09 -4.52 -5.84
N LEU A 126 2.80 -4.71 -6.13
CA LEU A 126 1.72 -3.82 -5.69
C LEU A 126 1.63 -3.74 -4.17
N PHE A 127 1.71 -4.88 -3.48
CA PHE A 127 1.73 -4.91 -2.03
C PHE A 127 2.88 -4.07 -1.47
N SER A 128 4.08 -4.26 -1.99
CA SER A 128 5.28 -3.54 -1.54
C SER A 128 5.19 -2.04 -1.84
N LEU A 129 4.62 -1.66 -3.00
CA LEU A 129 4.34 -0.27 -3.36
C LEU A 129 3.34 0.38 -2.39
N HIS A 130 2.28 -0.35 -2.01
CA HIS A 130 1.31 0.13 -1.03
C HIS A 130 1.95 0.31 0.35
N MET A 131 2.76 -0.65 0.80
CA MET A 131 3.48 -0.56 2.07
C MET A 131 4.51 0.58 2.05
N HIS A 132 5.24 0.78 0.94
CA HIS A 132 6.09 1.96 0.76
C HIS A 132 5.29 3.26 0.94
N SER A 133 4.11 3.37 0.33
CA SER A 133 3.26 4.57 0.43
C SER A 133 2.80 4.85 1.87
N ILE A 134 2.56 3.81 2.66
CA ILE A 134 2.14 3.90 4.06
C ILE A 134 3.32 4.24 4.96
N PHE A 135 4.42 3.50 4.84
CA PHE A 135 5.61 3.63 5.69
C PHE A 135 6.60 4.69 5.19
N ASN A 136 6.33 5.32 4.05
CA ASN A 136 7.06 6.49 3.59
C ASN A 136 7.20 7.49 4.75
N GLY A 137 8.45 7.90 5.05
CA GLY A 137 8.90 8.52 6.30
C GLY A 137 8.07 9.68 6.84
N VAL A 138 7.25 10.30 6.00
CA VAL A 138 6.41 11.45 6.38
C VAL A 138 5.11 11.00 7.06
N ASN A 139 4.43 10.00 6.51
CA ASN A 139 3.16 9.50 7.06
C ASN A 139 3.41 8.69 8.32
N TYR A 140 4.37 7.79 8.28
CA TYR A 140 4.74 6.96 9.42
C TYR A 140 5.19 7.78 10.63
N LYS A 141 6.08 8.78 10.44
CA LYS A 141 6.52 9.67 11.51
C LYS A 141 5.37 10.47 12.11
N TYR A 142 4.42 10.92 11.29
CA TYR A 142 3.25 11.62 11.76
C TYR A 142 2.36 10.74 12.64
N ILE A 143 2.04 9.54 12.20
CA ILE A 143 1.21 8.60 12.97
C ILE A 143 1.91 8.17 14.25
N LYS A 144 3.22 7.86 14.20
CA LYS A 144 4.01 7.53 15.37
C LYS A 144 4.00 8.66 16.40
N SER A 145 4.20 9.91 15.98
CA SER A 145 4.15 11.07 16.89
C SER A 145 2.80 11.29 17.57
N ILE A 146 1.71 10.80 16.96
CA ILE A 146 0.37 10.83 17.57
C ILE A 146 0.20 9.68 18.56
N SER A 147 0.75 8.52 18.25
CA SER A 147 0.69 7.34 19.12
C SER A 147 1.47 7.57 20.40
N ASP A 148 2.72 8.02 20.28
CA ASP A 148 3.63 8.27 21.41
C ASP A 148 3.04 9.31 22.41
N LYS A 149 2.30 10.33 21.91
CA LYS A 149 1.60 11.30 22.76
C LYS A 149 0.43 10.72 23.52
N LYS A 150 -0.17 9.65 23.02
CA LYS A 150 -1.33 9.02 23.64
C LYS A 150 -0.93 8.02 24.73
N GLU A 151 0.28 7.47 24.64
CA GLU A 151 0.82 6.58 25.66
C GLU A 151 1.41 7.33 26.87
N GLY A 152 1.64 8.65 26.73
CA GLY A 152 2.16 9.53 27.78
C GLY A 152 1.11 10.37 28.51
N GLU A 153 -0.18 10.23 28.14
CA GLU A 153 -1.35 10.80 28.83
C GLU A 153 -2.11 9.69 29.58
#